data_85b6b842574be191dde4d20d594fff87
#
_entry.id   85b6b842574be191dde4d20d594fff87
#
_cell.length_a   1.000
_cell.length_b   1.000
_cell.length_c   1.000
_cell.angle_alpha   90.00
_cell.angle_beta   90.00
_cell.angle_gamma   90.00
#
_symmetry.space_group_name_H-M   'P 1'
#
loop_
_entity.id
_entity.type
_entity.pdbx_description
1 polymer ?
#
loop_
_entity_poly.entity_id
_entity_poly.type
_entity_poly.pdbx_seq_one_letter_code
_entity_poly.pdbx_strand_id
1 'polypeptide(L)'
;MKVQSETQGLSGSDYPSAVQRIALTLVICTFHREEFVLRNLSGLEEAGVLGDHIEVLVIDNSSGESLSAKLAGMAHVRVIPQGNLGGAGGFTRGIYEAMKAACGTGSTEACEPYVLLMDDDIEFDPEVVRRTLDLLANGGEKLCIAGQLYNIHPPHDLFEAGATFGERKPFDWKPYLKPTCCSASLKAGQNEIDYGGWWYFCFPLKAVGQVGLPLPIFIRGDDVDYGRRWVDAGYRIISPDGIGVRHETFDARYTTWIYYYETRNALICLATSYKFRGWGMAVIWKHLEYNIGKDLGRFDYGRAAVKLEGIRDFLRGAESLDECEARHREITALYAAHSLQNVPDDEATRVMIDLERPPRFSLAGRLKSIALKALRPLSCIWASEKHVALHGKVFTSKHLPFNTRSVLFCHTPSGKKYFFRHSADQEKRFLKELSQMRRQWADGFGTAEKAWQEAVPRLTSFDHWEQIFASLDASQKGN
;
A
#
# COMPACT_ATOMS: atom_id res chain seq x y z
N MET A 1 -14.94 10.32 -40.53
CA MET A 1 -15.84 11.24 -39.84
C MET A 1 -15.03 11.99 -38.79
N LYS A 2 -14.73 13.27 -39.04
CA LYS A 2 -13.97 14.14 -38.14
C LYS A 2 -14.92 14.60 -37.05
N VAL A 3 -14.65 14.26 -35.81
CA VAL A 3 -15.29 14.86 -34.62
C VAL A 3 -14.50 16.12 -34.31
N GLN A 4 -15.08 17.29 -34.60
CA GLN A 4 -14.57 18.57 -34.15
C GLN A 4 -14.86 18.70 -32.66
N SER A 5 -13.84 18.88 -31.85
CA SER A 5 -13.94 19.30 -30.46
C SER A 5 -14.14 20.81 -30.42
N GLU A 6 -15.33 21.24 -30.10
CA GLU A 6 -15.59 22.63 -29.71
C GLU A 6 -15.11 22.86 -28.29
N THR A 7 -13.90 23.34 -28.15
CA THR A 7 -13.43 24.00 -26.93
C THR A 7 -13.95 25.42 -26.93
N GLN A 8 -15.06 25.66 -26.24
CA GLN A 8 -15.45 27.04 -25.89
C GLN A 8 -14.47 27.58 -24.86
N GLY A 9 -13.60 28.48 -25.32
CA GLY A 9 -12.74 29.28 -24.47
C GLY A 9 -13.58 30.21 -23.60
N LEU A 10 -13.56 29.99 -22.29
CA LEU A 10 -14.04 30.98 -21.32
C LEU A 10 -13.03 32.13 -21.30
N SER A 11 -13.43 33.28 -21.76
CA SER A 11 -12.66 34.54 -21.72
C SER A 11 -12.49 34.99 -20.27
N GLY A 12 -11.26 35.38 -19.91
CA GLY A 12 -10.80 35.68 -18.54
C GLY A 12 -11.36 36.98 -17.92
N SER A 13 -12.66 37.09 -17.67
CA SER A 13 -13.22 38.26 -16.97
C SER A 13 -14.41 38.01 -16.03
N ASP A 14 -14.83 36.75 -15.81
CA ASP A 14 -15.99 36.45 -14.96
C ASP A 14 -15.67 35.49 -13.78
N TYR A 15 -14.49 35.62 -13.14
CA TYR A 15 -14.28 34.98 -11.87
C TYR A 15 -14.85 35.85 -10.76
N PRO A 16 -15.70 35.29 -9.86
CA PRO A 16 -16.14 36.00 -8.67
C PRO A 16 -14.93 36.41 -7.81
N SER A 17 -14.95 37.62 -7.28
CA SER A 17 -13.85 38.33 -6.61
C SER A 17 -13.41 37.79 -5.26
N ALA A 18 -13.48 36.47 -5.01
CA ALA A 18 -12.94 35.79 -3.84
C ALA A 18 -12.59 34.35 -4.16
N VAL A 19 -11.73 34.14 -5.17
CA VAL A 19 -11.11 32.82 -5.37
C VAL A 19 -10.20 32.57 -4.16
N GLN A 20 -10.51 31.55 -3.36
CA GLN A 20 -9.70 31.14 -2.21
C GLN A 20 -8.30 30.76 -2.75
N ARG A 21 -7.28 31.45 -2.28
CA ARG A 21 -5.89 31.11 -2.64
C ARG A 21 -5.51 29.84 -1.88
N ILE A 22 -4.99 28.84 -2.60
CA ILE A 22 -4.52 27.58 -2.05
C ILE A 22 -3.01 27.62 -1.90
N ALA A 23 -2.50 27.27 -0.73
CA ALA A 23 -1.09 26.97 -0.49
C ALA A 23 -0.94 25.44 -0.45
N LEU A 24 -0.03 24.88 -1.26
CA LEU A 24 0.13 23.45 -1.40
C LEU A 24 1.52 23.01 -0.98
N THR A 25 1.60 22.09 -0.01
CA THR A 25 2.83 21.37 0.29
C THR A 25 2.78 19.99 -0.38
N LEU A 26 3.59 19.80 -1.40
CA LEU A 26 3.84 18.50 -2.02
C LEU A 26 4.77 17.69 -1.12
N VAL A 27 4.39 16.48 -0.73
CA VAL A 27 5.23 15.54 0.03
C VAL A 27 5.57 14.35 -0.84
N ILE A 28 6.86 14.16 -1.12
CA ILE A 28 7.40 13.00 -1.83
C ILE A 28 8.19 12.16 -0.84
N CYS A 29 7.85 10.88 -0.69
CA CYS A 29 8.61 9.94 0.11
C CYS A 29 9.42 9.04 -0.83
N THR A 30 10.75 8.95 -0.59
CA THR A 30 11.64 8.14 -1.43
C THR A 30 12.56 7.22 -0.63
N PHE A 31 12.97 6.11 -1.24
CA PHE A 31 13.94 5.17 -0.68
C PHE A 31 14.78 4.56 -1.81
N HIS A 32 16.02 5.02 -1.97
CA HIS A 32 16.96 4.61 -3.03
C HIS A 32 16.40 4.75 -4.46
N ARG A 33 15.68 5.84 -4.73
CA ARG A 33 15.06 6.13 -6.03
C ARG A 33 15.27 7.57 -6.48
N GLU A 34 16.45 8.09 -6.26
CA GLU A 34 16.82 9.48 -6.54
C GLU A 34 16.48 9.93 -7.98
N GLU A 35 16.70 9.05 -8.97
CA GLU A 35 16.48 9.38 -10.39
C GLU A 35 15.01 9.71 -10.68
N PHE A 36 14.08 9.00 -10.04
CA PHE A 36 12.64 9.27 -10.20
C PHE A 36 12.27 10.62 -9.58
N VAL A 37 12.77 10.90 -8.38
CA VAL A 37 12.54 12.20 -7.71
C VAL A 37 13.06 13.34 -8.55
N LEU A 38 14.31 13.26 -9.03
CA LEU A 38 14.93 14.28 -9.87
C LEU A 38 14.12 14.53 -11.15
N ARG A 39 13.71 13.47 -11.85
CA ARG A 39 12.86 13.55 -13.04
C ARG A 39 11.55 14.30 -12.76
N ASN A 40 10.86 13.92 -11.69
CA ASN A 40 9.56 14.48 -11.34
C ASN A 40 9.66 15.95 -10.94
N LEU A 41 10.68 16.32 -10.17
CA LEU A 41 10.94 17.71 -9.77
C LEU A 41 11.34 18.58 -10.94
N SER A 42 12.24 18.11 -11.82
CA SER A 42 12.60 18.85 -13.05
C SER A 42 11.37 19.12 -13.91
N GLY A 43 10.48 18.14 -14.06
CA GLY A 43 9.23 18.33 -14.81
C GLY A 43 8.30 19.39 -14.18
N LEU A 44 8.21 19.47 -12.85
CA LEU A 44 7.43 20.51 -12.16
C LEU A 44 8.06 21.89 -12.31
N GLU A 45 9.40 21.98 -12.23
CA GLU A 45 10.13 23.24 -12.41
C GLU A 45 10.03 23.75 -13.84
N GLU A 46 10.31 22.91 -14.83
CA GLU A 46 10.22 23.25 -16.27
C GLU A 46 8.80 23.71 -16.67
N ALA A 47 7.77 23.10 -16.06
CA ALA A 47 6.38 23.50 -16.27
C ALA A 47 5.99 24.77 -15.51
N GLY A 48 6.89 25.34 -14.67
CA GLY A 48 6.59 26.51 -13.85
C GLY A 48 5.45 26.27 -12.85
N VAL A 49 5.40 25.05 -12.28
CA VAL A 49 4.41 24.70 -11.24
C VAL A 49 4.89 25.15 -9.88
N LEU A 50 6.20 25.05 -9.60
CA LEU A 50 6.81 25.45 -8.33
C LEU A 50 6.81 26.99 -8.19
N GLY A 51 6.51 27.49 -6.99
CA GLY A 51 6.45 28.94 -6.74
C GLY A 51 5.95 29.23 -5.33
N ASP A 52 5.66 30.51 -5.04
CA ASP A 52 5.35 31.03 -3.69
C ASP A 52 4.21 30.31 -2.96
N HIS A 53 3.35 29.61 -3.69
CA HIS A 53 2.22 28.88 -3.10
C HIS A 53 2.36 27.36 -3.18
N ILE A 54 3.45 26.86 -3.78
CA ILE A 54 3.70 25.41 -3.92
C ILE A 54 5.14 25.14 -3.49
N GLU A 55 5.30 24.48 -2.37
CA GLU A 55 6.58 23.95 -1.89
C GLU A 55 6.61 22.42 -1.98
N VAL A 56 7.79 21.85 -2.08
CA VAL A 56 7.99 20.40 -2.08
C VAL A 56 8.86 19.99 -0.90
N LEU A 57 8.37 19.03 -0.14
CA LEU A 57 9.11 18.31 0.89
C LEU A 57 9.46 16.92 0.37
N VAL A 58 10.73 16.65 0.15
CA VAL A 58 11.24 15.32 -0.20
C VAL A 58 11.75 14.66 1.07
N ILE A 59 11.10 13.59 1.49
CA ILE A 59 11.51 12.80 2.65
C ILE A 59 12.32 11.61 2.14
N ASP A 60 13.62 11.65 2.40
CA ASP A 60 14.57 10.64 1.95
C ASP A 60 14.82 9.61 3.06
N ASN A 61 14.17 8.47 2.94
CA ASN A 61 14.30 7.33 3.85
C ASN A 61 15.63 6.56 3.69
N SER A 62 16.50 6.96 2.74
CA SER A 62 17.80 6.30 2.49
C SER A 62 18.90 6.72 3.47
N SER A 63 18.64 7.69 4.34
CA SER A 63 19.62 8.28 5.27
C SER A 63 20.85 8.88 4.57
N GLY A 64 20.77 9.17 3.26
CA GLY A 64 21.87 9.69 2.44
C GLY A 64 21.81 11.21 2.27
N GLU A 65 22.98 11.86 2.13
CA GLU A 65 23.05 13.29 1.78
C GLU A 65 23.06 13.54 0.27
N SER A 66 23.14 12.50 -0.55
CA SER A 66 23.30 12.60 -2.00
C SER A 66 22.17 13.38 -2.66
N LEU A 67 20.93 13.11 -2.28
CA LEU A 67 19.75 13.77 -2.84
C LEU A 67 19.66 15.24 -2.40
N SER A 68 19.99 15.53 -1.14
CA SER A 68 20.05 16.91 -0.62
C SER A 68 21.06 17.77 -1.40
N ALA A 69 22.23 17.22 -1.70
CA ALA A 69 23.26 17.92 -2.48
C ALA A 69 22.80 18.16 -3.94
N LYS A 70 22.15 17.19 -4.57
CA LYS A 70 21.62 17.32 -5.95
C LYS A 70 20.53 18.36 -6.09
N LEU A 71 19.72 18.55 -5.06
CA LEU A 71 18.56 19.45 -5.06
C LEU A 71 18.79 20.79 -4.36
N ALA A 72 20.01 21.04 -3.83
CA ALA A 72 20.35 22.26 -3.08
C ALA A 72 20.14 23.58 -3.85
N GLY A 73 20.13 23.53 -5.20
CA GLY A 73 19.93 24.70 -6.06
C GLY A 73 18.46 24.91 -6.51
N MET A 74 17.57 23.98 -6.20
CA MET A 74 16.17 24.06 -6.63
C MET A 74 15.33 24.85 -5.64
N ALA A 75 14.78 25.99 -6.09
CA ALA A 75 13.91 26.81 -5.25
C ALA A 75 12.63 26.05 -4.91
N HIS A 76 12.07 26.34 -3.73
CA HIS A 76 10.82 25.74 -3.22
C HIS A 76 10.87 24.22 -2.97
N VAL A 77 12.08 23.60 -2.98
CA VAL A 77 12.30 22.19 -2.67
C VAL A 77 13.17 22.06 -1.44
N ARG A 78 12.71 21.30 -0.45
CA ARG A 78 13.44 20.97 0.77
C ARG A 78 13.55 19.46 0.94
N VAL A 79 14.76 18.95 1.10
CA VAL A 79 15.01 17.52 1.35
C VAL A 79 15.22 17.30 2.86
N ILE A 80 14.60 16.27 3.38
CA ILE A 80 14.72 15.86 4.79
C ILE A 80 15.16 14.39 4.78
N PRO A 81 16.46 14.12 5.02
CA PRO A 81 16.96 12.77 5.18
C PRO A 81 16.51 12.19 6.53
N GLN A 82 16.15 10.91 6.56
CA GLN A 82 15.81 10.18 7.77
C GLN A 82 16.08 8.68 7.66
N GLY A 83 16.04 7.96 8.78
CA GLY A 83 16.02 6.50 8.80
C GLY A 83 14.77 5.94 8.14
N ASN A 84 14.84 4.70 7.63
CA ASN A 84 13.74 4.09 6.90
C ASN A 84 12.54 3.75 7.82
N LEU A 85 11.54 4.60 7.81
CA LEU A 85 10.24 4.40 8.45
C LEU A 85 9.16 3.88 7.49
N GLY A 86 9.55 3.46 6.28
CA GLY A 86 8.60 3.07 5.23
C GLY A 86 7.79 4.25 4.68
N GLY A 87 6.81 3.94 3.84
CA GLY A 87 5.91 4.95 3.27
C GLY A 87 5.10 5.67 4.35
N ALA A 88 4.54 4.92 5.32
CA ALA A 88 3.77 5.50 6.42
C ALA A 88 4.56 6.57 7.17
N GLY A 89 5.80 6.29 7.58
CA GLY A 89 6.62 7.24 8.33
C GLY A 89 7.18 8.36 7.47
N GLY A 90 7.56 8.08 6.21
CA GLY A 90 8.06 9.11 5.31
C GLY A 90 7.00 10.18 5.00
N PHE A 91 5.82 9.76 4.57
CA PHE A 91 4.73 10.71 4.34
C PHE A 91 4.29 11.43 5.61
N THR A 92 4.28 10.74 6.75
CA THR A 92 3.95 11.40 8.03
C THR A 92 4.96 12.47 8.39
N ARG A 93 6.27 12.26 8.14
CA ARG A 93 7.28 13.30 8.36
C ARG A 93 6.97 14.55 7.54
N GLY A 94 6.62 14.38 6.28
CA GLY A 94 6.22 15.51 5.44
C GLY A 94 5.00 16.26 5.95
N ILE A 95 3.95 15.55 6.36
CA ILE A 95 2.75 16.14 6.97
C ILE A 95 3.13 16.89 8.28
N TYR A 96 3.94 16.27 9.14
CA TYR A 96 4.42 16.85 10.39
C TYR A 96 5.19 18.15 10.16
N GLU A 97 6.11 18.18 9.19
CA GLU A 97 6.88 19.37 8.86
C GLU A 97 6.01 20.48 8.26
N ALA A 98 5.04 20.14 7.42
CA ALA A 98 4.07 21.10 6.89
C ALA A 98 3.21 21.72 8.01
N MET A 99 2.78 20.91 8.99
CA MET A 99 2.06 21.40 10.17
C MET A 99 2.90 22.37 11.01
N LYS A 100 4.19 22.04 11.24
CA LYS A 100 5.12 22.93 11.98
C LYS A 100 5.32 24.27 11.28
N ALA A 101 5.51 24.24 9.95
CA ALA A 101 5.67 25.44 9.15
C ALA A 101 4.43 26.34 9.24
N ALA A 102 3.24 25.78 9.11
CA ALA A 102 1.98 26.52 9.20
C ALA A 102 1.76 27.17 10.58
N CYS A 103 2.17 26.49 11.66
CA CYS A 103 2.08 27.07 13.03
C CYS A 103 3.07 28.21 13.26
N GLY A 104 4.25 28.19 12.59
CA GLY A 104 5.32 29.18 12.77
C GLY A 104 5.13 30.50 12.02
N THR A 105 4.36 30.48 10.94
CA THR A 105 4.24 31.64 10.04
C THR A 105 3.10 32.60 10.38
N GLY A 106 2.34 32.38 11.46
CA GLY A 106 1.21 33.22 11.84
C GLY A 106 0.37 33.56 10.61
N SER A 107 -0.31 32.55 10.04
CA SER A 107 -0.92 32.62 8.70
C SER A 107 -1.71 33.91 8.52
N THR A 108 -1.24 34.77 7.64
CA THR A 108 -2.09 35.81 7.08
C THR A 108 -3.26 35.10 6.39
N GLU A 109 -4.48 35.50 6.68
CA GLU A 109 -5.77 34.90 6.29
C GLU A 109 -5.99 34.62 4.79
N ALA A 110 -4.94 34.73 3.96
CA ALA A 110 -5.05 34.81 2.51
C ALA A 110 -5.04 33.47 1.78
N CYS A 111 -4.50 32.36 2.39
CA CYS A 111 -4.37 31.07 1.69
C CYS A 111 -4.81 29.91 2.59
N GLU A 112 -5.59 28.98 1.99
CA GLU A 112 -5.94 27.71 2.66
C GLU A 112 -4.85 26.67 2.42
N PRO A 113 -4.20 26.13 3.47
CA PRO A 113 -3.11 25.18 3.33
C PRO A 113 -3.62 23.75 3.07
N TYR A 114 -3.06 23.11 2.04
CA TYR A 114 -3.29 21.72 1.69
C TYR A 114 -1.97 20.94 1.64
N VAL A 115 -2.07 19.64 1.84
CA VAL A 115 -0.97 18.69 1.61
C VAL A 115 -1.35 17.76 0.47
N LEU A 116 -0.41 17.50 -0.43
CA LEU A 116 -0.51 16.50 -1.47
C LEU A 116 0.59 15.46 -1.26
N LEU A 117 0.21 14.23 -0.93
CA LEU A 117 1.11 13.09 -0.90
C LEU A 117 1.28 12.56 -2.31
N MET A 118 2.52 12.26 -2.71
CA MET A 118 2.86 11.80 -4.05
C MET A 118 4.00 10.79 -4.00
N ASP A 119 3.81 9.61 -4.63
CA ASP A 119 4.89 8.62 -4.77
C ASP A 119 6.04 9.13 -5.64
N ASP A 120 7.24 8.61 -5.40
CA ASP A 120 8.45 9.00 -6.13
C ASP A 120 8.52 8.42 -7.55
N ASP A 121 7.99 7.21 -7.78
CA ASP A 121 8.13 6.44 -9.04
C ASP A 121 6.91 6.53 -9.98
N ILE A 122 6.11 7.57 -9.84
CA ILE A 122 5.01 7.87 -10.77
C ILE A 122 5.48 8.67 -11.98
N GLU A 123 4.69 8.58 -13.05
CA GLU A 123 4.74 9.49 -14.19
C GLU A 123 3.44 10.32 -14.24
N PHE A 124 3.55 11.61 -14.42
CA PHE A 124 2.39 12.50 -14.46
C PHE A 124 2.65 13.71 -15.35
N ASP A 125 1.56 14.34 -15.79
CA ASP A 125 1.57 15.66 -16.40
C ASP A 125 1.54 16.72 -15.28
N PRO A 126 2.52 17.64 -15.19
CA PRO A 126 2.52 18.71 -14.20
C PRO A 126 1.22 19.53 -14.13
N GLU A 127 0.46 19.57 -15.21
CA GLU A 127 -0.86 20.21 -15.27
C GLU A 127 -1.88 19.60 -14.29
N VAL A 128 -1.68 18.35 -13.88
CA VAL A 128 -2.48 17.68 -12.85
C VAL A 128 -2.47 18.45 -11.53
N VAL A 129 -1.34 19.06 -11.16
CA VAL A 129 -1.22 19.86 -9.92
C VAL A 129 -2.05 21.15 -10.03
N ARG A 130 -2.01 21.84 -11.19
CA ARG A 130 -2.85 23.03 -11.41
C ARG A 130 -4.33 22.71 -11.36
N ARG A 131 -4.76 21.62 -12.01
CA ARG A 131 -6.17 21.17 -11.96
C ARG A 131 -6.60 20.83 -10.54
N THR A 132 -5.69 20.29 -9.73
CA THR A 132 -5.96 20.02 -8.30
C THR A 132 -6.21 21.32 -7.56
N LEU A 133 -5.37 22.35 -7.74
CA LEU A 133 -5.55 23.66 -7.13
C LEU A 133 -6.86 24.33 -7.56
N ASP A 134 -7.16 24.31 -8.84
CA ASP A 134 -8.40 24.87 -9.39
C ASP A 134 -9.63 24.19 -8.79
N LEU A 135 -9.57 22.86 -8.64
CA LEU A 135 -10.67 22.12 -8.04
C LEU A 135 -10.83 22.44 -6.56
N LEU A 136 -9.74 22.55 -5.79
CA LEU A 136 -9.77 22.90 -4.37
C LEU A 136 -10.30 24.31 -4.15
N ALA A 137 -9.88 25.27 -4.97
CA ALA A 137 -10.35 26.66 -4.90
C ALA A 137 -11.88 26.80 -5.09
N ASN A 138 -12.49 25.83 -5.81
CA ASN A 138 -13.92 25.85 -6.15
C ASN A 138 -14.73 24.74 -5.47
N GLY A 139 -14.09 23.78 -4.77
CA GLY A 139 -14.70 22.50 -4.38
C GLY A 139 -15.38 22.44 -3.01
N GLY A 140 -15.27 23.49 -2.16
CA GLY A 140 -15.83 23.51 -0.82
C GLY A 140 -14.91 22.95 0.27
N GLU A 141 -15.27 23.20 1.55
CA GLU A 141 -14.36 23.09 2.70
C GLU A 141 -13.99 21.66 3.17
N LYS A 142 -14.75 20.63 2.80
CA LYS A 142 -14.56 19.26 3.32
C LYS A 142 -14.26 18.27 2.19
N LEU A 143 -13.20 18.55 1.43
CA LEU A 143 -12.84 17.78 0.26
C LEU A 143 -11.42 17.23 0.36
N CYS A 144 -11.27 15.93 0.08
CA CYS A 144 -10.00 15.27 -0.22
C CYS A 144 -10.02 14.76 -1.67
N ILE A 145 -8.87 14.82 -2.34
CA ILE A 145 -8.74 14.38 -3.75
C ILE A 145 -7.83 13.17 -3.79
N ALA A 146 -8.35 12.05 -4.34
CA ALA A 146 -7.59 10.86 -4.68
C ALA A 146 -7.32 10.86 -6.18
N GLY A 147 -6.07 11.01 -6.59
CA GLY A 147 -5.68 10.93 -8.00
C GLY A 147 -5.90 9.53 -8.56
N GLN A 148 -6.36 9.48 -9.81
CA GLN A 148 -6.52 8.21 -10.52
C GLN A 148 -5.15 7.58 -10.77
N LEU A 149 -5.07 6.25 -10.69
CA LEU A 149 -3.88 5.49 -11.04
C LEU A 149 -4.11 4.75 -12.36
N TYR A 150 -3.23 5.01 -13.31
CA TYR A 150 -3.19 4.30 -14.58
C TYR A 150 -1.93 3.42 -14.66
N ASN A 151 -2.02 2.30 -15.35
CA ASN A 151 -0.84 1.51 -15.66
C ASN A 151 0.02 2.22 -16.72
N ILE A 152 1.35 2.14 -16.58
CA ILE A 152 2.27 2.54 -17.68
C ILE A 152 2.11 1.56 -18.83
N HIS A 153 1.96 0.26 -18.54
CA HIS A 153 1.77 -0.80 -19.52
C HIS A 153 0.61 -1.74 -19.14
N PRO A 154 -0.44 -1.87 -19.97
CA PRO A 154 -0.75 -1.06 -21.15
C PRO A 154 -1.13 0.38 -20.75
N PRO A 155 -0.75 1.39 -21.57
CA PRO A 155 -1.08 2.77 -21.28
C PRO A 155 -2.62 2.97 -21.30
N HIS A 156 -3.09 3.91 -20.46
CA HIS A 156 -4.50 4.25 -20.28
C HIS A 156 -5.40 3.18 -19.63
N ASP A 157 -4.82 2.09 -19.14
CA ASP A 157 -5.58 1.12 -18.34
C ASP A 157 -5.73 1.64 -16.92
N LEU A 158 -6.96 2.05 -16.57
CA LEU A 158 -7.28 2.58 -15.24
C LEU A 158 -7.21 1.45 -14.21
N PHE A 159 -6.25 1.56 -13.31
CA PHE A 159 -6.05 0.62 -12.21
C PHE A 159 -6.97 0.94 -11.02
N GLU A 160 -7.05 2.23 -10.63
CA GLU A 160 -7.86 2.67 -9.49
C GLU A 160 -8.26 4.15 -9.61
N ALA A 161 -9.51 4.44 -9.24
CA ALA A 161 -10.05 5.78 -9.05
C ALA A 161 -10.64 5.90 -7.63
N GLY A 162 -9.76 5.71 -6.61
CA GLY A 162 -10.15 5.48 -5.23
C GLY A 162 -10.71 4.08 -4.99
N ALA A 163 -10.80 3.66 -3.74
CA ALA A 163 -11.21 2.30 -3.40
C ALA A 163 -12.02 2.21 -2.10
N THR A 164 -12.65 1.04 -1.89
CA THR A 164 -13.19 0.61 -0.61
C THR A 164 -12.42 -0.58 -0.08
N PHE A 165 -12.40 -0.74 1.24
CA PHE A 165 -11.74 -1.86 1.91
C PHE A 165 -12.65 -2.53 2.92
N GLY A 166 -12.63 -3.87 2.98
CA GLY A 166 -13.39 -4.67 3.95
C GLY A 166 -14.91 -4.65 3.77
N GLU A 167 -15.42 -4.23 2.60
CA GLU A 167 -16.86 -4.06 2.37
C GLU A 167 -17.61 -5.39 2.25
N ARG A 168 -17.14 -6.30 1.39
CA ARG A 168 -17.85 -7.57 1.06
C ARG A 168 -17.33 -8.77 1.85
N LYS A 169 -16.09 -8.70 2.29
CA LYS A 169 -15.39 -9.71 3.12
C LYS A 169 -14.19 -9.05 3.81
N PRO A 170 -13.66 -9.63 4.89
CA PRO A 170 -12.41 -9.16 5.48
C PRO A 170 -11.31 -9.09 4.42
N PHE A 171 -10.47 -8.06 4.48
CA PHE A 171 -9.36 -7.83 3.53
C PHE A 171 -9.79 -7.69 2.06
N ASP A 172 -11.03 -7.29 1.81
CA ASP A 172 -11.52 -7.06 0.46
C ASP A 172 -11.14 -5.65 0.01
N TRP A 173 -10.16 -5.56 -0.86
CA TRP A 173 -9.85 -4.35 -1.59
C TRP A 173 -10.70 -4.32 -2.88
N LYS A 174 -11.42 -3.23 -3.08
CA LYS A 174 -12.28 -3.03 -4.25
C LYS A 174 -11.99 -1.66 -4.86
N PRO A 175 -11.17 -1.61 -5.91
CA PRO A 175 -10.92 -0.38 -6.63
C PRO A 175 -12.16 0.05 -7.43
N TYR A 176 -12.36 1.35 -7.53
CA TYR A 176 -13.26 1.92 -8.52
C TYR A 176 -12.50 2.07 -9.86
N LEU A 177 -13.17 1.68 -10.95
CA LEU A 177 -12.62 1.75 -12.31
C LEU A 177 -13.34 2.81 -13.14
N LYS A 178 -13.88 3.82 -12.47
CA LYS A 178 -14.55 4.98 -13.11
C LYS A 178 -14.29 6.21 -12.27
N PRO A 179 -14.02 7.36 -12.90
CA PRO A 179 -13.90 8.62 -12.19
C PRO A 179 -15.17 8.93 -11.40
N THR A 180 -14.99 9.57 -10.25
CA THR A 180 -16.11 10.10 -9.48
C THR A 180 -16.38 11.53 -9.91
N CYS A 181 -17.60 11.80 -10.35
CA CYS A 181 -17.97 13.14 -10.83
C CYS A 181 -17.95 14.16 -9.69
N CYS A 182 -17.39 15.35 -9.96
CA CYS A 182 -17.34 16.47 -9.01
C CYS A 182 -18.69 17.17 -8.81
N SER A 183 -19.77 16.73 -9.49
CA SER A 183 -21.04 17.45 -9.40
C SER A 183 -21.57 17.46 -7.98
N ALA A 184 -21.90 18.67 -7.49
CA ALA A 184 -22.49 18.92 -6.17
C ALA A 184 -23.83 18.20 -5.93
N SER A 185 -24.34 17.49 -6.93
CA SER A 185 -25.60 16.75 -6.90
C SER A 185 -25.48 15.32 -6.40
N LEU A 186 -24.29 14.85 -5.98
CA LEU A 186 -24.17 13.53 -5.36
C LEU A 186 -24.89 13.55 -4.00
N LYS A 187 -26.00 12.84 -3.92
CA LYS A 187 -26.71 12.65 -2.67
C LYS A 187 -25.73 12.01 -1.65
N ALA A 188 -25.77 12.48 -0.42
CA ALA A 188 -25.04 11.88 0.68
C ALA A 188 -25.27 10.35 0.64
N GLY A 189 -24.20 9.56 0.55
CA GLY A 189 -24.24 8.11 0.44
C GLY A 189 -23.98 7.52 -0.97
N GLN A 190 -23.78 8.31 -2.02
CA GLN A 190 -23.54 7.79 -3.37
C GLN A 190 -22.07 7.66 -3.79
N ASN A 191 -21.11 8.16 -3.00
CA ASN A 191 -19.69 8.00 -3.25
C ASN A 191 -19.00 7.44 -2.02
N GLU A 192 -18.83 6.17 -2.05
CA GLU A 192 -18.25 5.43 -0.94
C GLU A 192 -16.79 5.07 -1.22
N ILE A 193 -15.99 6.06 -1.64
CA ILE A 193 -14.54 5.93 -1.60
C ILE A 193 -14.14 6.00 -0.13
N ASP A 194 -13.55 4.93 0.38
CA ASP A 194 -13.04 4.87 1.75
C ASP A 194 -11.64 5.51 1.84
N TYR A 195 -10.84 5.42 0.76
CA TYR A 195 -9.48 5.92 0.70
C TYR A 195 -9.00 6.15 -0.73
N GLY A 196 -7.96 6.95 -0.89
CA GLY A 196 -7.15 7.06 -2.09
C GLY A 196 -5.71 6.66 -1.81
N GLY A 197 -5.08 5.97 -2.75
CA GLY A 197 -3.67 5.61 -2.60
C GLY A 197 -2.76 6.84 -2.59
N TRP A 198 -1.65 6.76 -1.87
CA TRP A 198 -0.75 7.89 -1.68
C TRP A 198 0.19 8.15 -2.87
N TRP A 199 -0.06 7.50 -4.00
CA TRP A 199 0.54 7.95 -5.26
C TRP A 199 0.09 9.35 -5.67
N TYR A 200 -1.11 9.79 -5.20
CA TYR A 200 -1.61 11.15 -5.34
C TYR A 200 -2.83 11.34 -4.42
N PHE A 201 -2.61 11.85 -3.21
CA PHE A 201 -3.68 12.07 -2.24
C PHE A 201 -3.58 13.46 -1.60
N CYS A 202 -4.56 14.32 -1.86
CA CYS A 202 -4.59 15.69 -1.38
C CYS A 202 -5.69 15.92 -0.33
N PHE A 203 -5.35 16.66 0.73
CA PHE A 203 -6.26 16.95 1.84
C PHE A 203 -5.90 18.28 2.54
N PRO A 204 -6.88 18.93 3.25
CA PRO A 204 -6.65 20.20 3.94
C PRO A 204 -5.77 20.02 5.18
N LEU A 205 -4.66 20.77 5.26
CA LEU A 205 -3.70 20.68 6.35
C LEU A 205 -4.30 21.02 7.72
N LYS A 206 -5.20 22.01 7.79
CA LYS A 206 -5.85 22.44 9.05
C LYS A 206 -6.63 21.33 9.74
N ALA A 207 -7.14 20.38 8.98
CA ALA A 207 -7.95 19.28 9.53
C ALA A 207 -7.11 18.11 10.08
N VAL A 208 -5.81 18.08 9.82
CA VAL A 208 -4.91 17.04 10.35
C VAL A 208 -4.95 17.00 11.88
N GLY A 209 -5.11 18.14 12.56
CA GLY A 209 -5.29 18.18 14.02
C GLY A 209 -6.53 17.41 14.51
N GLN A 210 -7.60 17.33 13.72
CA GLN A 210 -8.82 16.56 14.02
C GLN A 210 -8.68 15.09 13.63
N VAL A 211 -8.13 14.82 12.44
CA VAL A 211 -7.98 13.47 11.89
C VAL A 211 -6.85 12.70 12.58
N GLY A 212 -5.84 13.40 13.07
CA GLY A 212 -4.57 12.87 13.55
C GLY A 212 -3.59 12.57 12.41
N LEU A 213 -2.35 12.28 12.76
CA LEU A 213 -1.31 11.84 11.84
C LEU A 213 -1.53 10.35 11.44
N PRO A 214 -0.95 9.84 10.34
CA PRO A 214 -1.02 8.41 10.00
C PRO A 214 -0.51 7.49 11.12
N LEU A 215 -0.94 6.24 11.13
CA LEU A 215 -0.40 5.22 12.03
C LEU A 215 1.03 4.83 11.65
N PRO A 216 1.94 4.52 12.62
CA PRO A 216 3.32 4.14 12.37
C PRO A 216 3.44 2.67 11.93
N ILE A 217 2.71 2.29 10.88
CA ILE A 217 2.57 0.89 10.43
C ILE A 217 3.54 0.47 9.32
N PHE A 218 4.50 1.31 8.99
CA PHE A 218 5.58 1.14 8.04
C PHE A 218 5.15 1.21 6.57
N ILE A 219 4.37 0.26 6.07
CA ILE A 219 3.92 0.18 4.68
C ILE A 219 2.66 -0.68 4.55
N ARG A 220 1.80 -0.40 3.59
CA ARG A 220 0.53 -1.08 3.31
C ARG A 220 -0.54 -0.86 4.38
N GLY A 221 -1.67 -0.38 3.94
CA GLY A 221 -2.83 -0.10 4.79
C GLY A 221 -2.76 1.25 5.51
N ASP A 222 -1.68 1.99 5.37
CA ASP A 222 -1.49 3.37 5.78
C ASP A 222 -2.49 4.30 5.09
N ASP A 223 -2.60 4.19 3.78
CA ASP A 223 -3.60 4.86 2.94
C ASP A 223 -5.05 4.48 3.31
N VAL A 224 -5.28 3.19 3.58
CA VAL A 224 -6.60 2.66 3.98
C VAL A 224 -7.03 3.23 5.32
N ASP A 225 -6.19 3.13 6.36
CA ASP A 225 -6.49 3.67 7.69
C ASP A 225 -6.69 5.19 7.63
N TYR A 226 -5.77 5.90 6.98
CA TYR A 226 -5.80 7.35 6.95
C TYR A 226 -6.98 7.89 6.15
N GLY A 227 -7.26 7.34 4.95
CA GLY A 227 -8.42 7.71 4.16
C GLY A 227 -9.72 7.49 4.91
N ARG A 228 -9.82 6.37 5.63
CA ARG A 228 -11.00 6.06 6.44
C ARG A 228 -11.22 7.07 7.56
N ARG A 229 -10.16 7.53 8.24
CA ARG A 229 -10.26 8.56 9.28
C ARG A 229 -10.71 9.92 8.71
N TRP A 230 -10.33 10.26 7.48
CA TRP A 230 -10.86 11.44 6.78
C TRP A 230 -12.36 11.32 6.56
N VAL A 231 -12.85 10.16 6.10
CA VAL A 231 -14.28 9.91 5.91
C VAL A 231 -15.03 9.96 7.24
N ASP A 232 -14.50 9.35 8.30
CA ASP A 232 -15.10 9.36 9.63
C ASP A 232 -15.14 10.77 10.26
N ALA A 233 -14.20 11.65 9.90
CA ALA A 233 -14.20 13.08 10.27
C ALA A 233 -15.17 13.93 9.43
N GLY A 234 -15.89 13.30 8.50
CA GLY A 234 -16.91 13.95 7.66
C GLY A 234 -16.36 14.59 6.38
N TYR A 235 -15.14 14.23 5.98
CA TYR A 235 -14.58 14.65 4.70
C TYR A 235 -15.01 13.71 3.57
N ARG A 236 -15.19 14.26 2.40
CA ARG A 236 -15.53 13.51 1.20
C ARG A 236 -14.25 13.28 0.37
N ILE A 237 -13.97 12.04 0.04
CA ILE A 237 -12.90 11.70 -0.89
C ILE A 237 -13.50 11.56 -2.29
N ILE A 238 -12.93 12.26 -3.26
CA ILE A 238 -13.31 12.14 -4.67
C ILE A 238 -12.10 11.79 -5.53
N SER A 239 -12.35 11.14 -6.66
CA SER A 239 -11.34 10.83 -7.67
C SER A 239 -11.80 11.39 -9.01
N PRO A 240 -11.56 12.69 -9.27
CA PRO A 240 -12.11 13.39 -10.41
C PRO A 240 -11.40 13.02 -11.70
N ASP A 241 -12.12 13.13 -12.81
CA ASP A 241 -11.54 12.95 -14.14
C ASP A 241 -10.46 14.02 -14.42
N GLY A 242 -9.40 13.61 -15.10
CA GLY A 242 -8.28 14.49 -15.45
C GLY A 242 -7.30 14.78 -14.32
N ILE A 243 -7.49 14.20 -13.12
CA ILE A 243 -6.49 14.19 -12.05
C ILE A 243 -6.00 12.77 -11.86
N GLY A 244 -4.88 12.42 -12.49
CA GLY A 244 -4.35 11.07 -12.45
C GLY A 244 -2.87 10.99 -12.77
N VAL A 245 -2.28 9.91 -12.32
CA VAL A 245 -0.86 9.58 -12.49
C VAL A 245 -0.71 8.18 -13.08
N ARG A 246 0.47 7.85 -13.59
CA ARG A 246 0.81 6.53 -14.10
C ARG A 246 1.88 5.90 -13.23
N HIS A 247 1.78 4.59 -13.05
CA HIS A 247 2.74 3.81 -12.28
C HIS A 247 2.96 2.44 -12.95
N GLU A 248 4.11 1.84 -12.75
CA GLU A 248 4.31 0.44 -13.14
C GLU A 248 3.32 -0.46 -12.41
N THR A 249 2.90 -1.55 -13.07
CA THR A 249 1.95 -2.48 -12.45
C THR A 249 2.52 -3.07 -11.16
N PHE A 250 1.71 -3.16 -10.10
CA PHE A 250 2.12 -3.76 -8.82
C PHE A 250 2.59 -5.21 -8.96
N ASP A 251 2.20 -5.89 -10.04
CA ASP A 251 2.65 -7.22 -10.38
C ASP A 251 4.11 -7.27 -10.90
N ALA A 252 4.74 -6.12 -11.18
CA ALA A 252 6.11 -6.07 -11.71
C ALA A 252 7.14 -6.67 -10.73
N ARG A 253 6.83 -6.69 -9.42
CA ARG A 253 7.71 -7.22 -8.37
C ARG A 253 7.03 -8.35 -7.61
N TYR A 254 7.68 -9.51 -7.54
CA TYR A 254 7.26 -10.60 -6.67
C TYR A 254 7.87 -10.40 -5.28
N THR A 255 7.20 -9.58 -4.47
CA THR A 255 7.66 -9.25 -3.11
C THR A 255 6.88 -10.09 -2.10
N THR A 256 7.55 -10.73 -1.17
CA THR A 256 6.95 -11.78 -0.35
C THR A 256 6.93 -11.47 1.15
N TRP A 257 7.94 -10.78 1.68
CA TRP A 257 7.93 -10.25 3.04
C TRP A 257 6.77 -9.24 3.27
N ILE A 258 6.29 -8.58 2.22
CA ILE A 258 5.21 -7.60 2.29
C ILE A 258 3.91 -8.17 2.85
N TYR A 259 3.69 -9.49 2.72
CA TYR A 259 2.51 -10.16 3.25
C TYR A 259 2.41 -10.16 4.78
N TYR A 260 3.51 -9.90 5.48
CA TYR A 260 3.48 -9.59 6.91
C TYR A 260 2.69 -8.31 7.16
N TYR A 261 3.07 -7.22 6.47
CA TYR A 261 2.42 -5.92 6.61
C TYR A 261 0.96 -5.97 6.14
N GLU A 262 0.71 -6.57 4.98
CA GLU A 262 -0.66 -6.75 4.48
C GLU A 262 -1.55 -7.51 5.47
N THR A 263 -1.01 -8.46 6.22
CA THR A 263 -1.77 -9.21 7.22
C THR A 263 -1.96 -8.42 8.51
N ARG A 264 -0.86 -7.92 9.10
CA ARG A 264 -0.92 -7.17 10.37
C ARG A 264 -1.74 -5.90 10.22
N ASN A 265 -1.43 -5.10 9.21
CA ASN A 265 -2.03 -3.78 9.05
C ASN A 265 -3.50 -3.87 8.62
N ALA A 266 -3.87 -4.85 7.78
CA ALA A 266 -5.27 -5.10 7.48
C ALA A 266 -6.08 -5.49 8.72
N LEU A 267 -5.48 -6.26 9.64
CA LEU A 267 -6.11 -6.57 10.95
C LEU A 267 -6.26 -5.32 11.81
N ILE A 268 -5.24 -4.44 11.82
CA ILE A 268 -5.31 -3.15 12.52
C ILE A 268 -6.43 -2.30 11.92
N CYS A 269 -6.49 -2.14 10.59
CA CYS A 269 -7.57 -1.38 9.92
C CYS A 269 -8.96 -1.94 10.26
N LEU A 270 -9.12 -3.27 10.29
CA LEU A 270 -10.40 -3.90 10.67
C LEU A 270 -10.76 -3.66 12.14
N ALA A 271 -9.78 -3.64 13.03
CA ALA A 271 -10.00 -3.42 14.46
C ALA A 271 -10.32 -1.96 14.80
N THR A 272 -9.70 -1.00 14.10
CA THR A 272 -9.74 0.43 14.44
C THR A 272 -10.85 1.19 13.73
N SER A 273 -11.24 0.77 12.51
CA SER A 273 -12.26 1.47 11.74
C SER A 273 -13.68 1.09 12.12
N TYR A 274 -14.54 2.08 12.32
CA TYR A 274 -15.95 1.88 12.63
C TYR A 274 -16.69 1.05 11.55
N LYS A 275 -16.45 1.32 10.29
CA LYS A 275 -17.09 0.61 9.16
C LYS A 275 -16.77 -0.88 9.13
N PHE A 276 -15.58 -1.26 9.57
CA PHE A 276 -15.09 -2.65 9.48
C PHE A 276 -15.40 -3.50 10.70
N ARG A 277 -15.83 -2.91 11.81
CA ARG A 277 -16.18 -3.62 13.06
C ARG A 277 -17.31 -4.65 12.94
N GLY A 278 -18.00 -4.71 11.80
CA GLY A 278 -19.05 -5.70 11.53
C GLY A 278 -18.53 -7.12 11.22
N TRP A 279 -17.23 -7.30 10.99
CA TRP A 279 -16.68 -8.63 10.73
C TRP A 279 -16.40 -9.37 12.04
N GLY A 280 -17.16 -10.42 12.32
CA GLY A 280 -16.92 -11.24 13.51
C GLY A 280 -15.57 -11.98 13.46
N MET A 281 -14.96 -12.17 14.63
CA MET A 281 -13.68 -12.86 14.85
C MET A 281 -13.54 -14.18 14.07
N ALA A 282 -14.60 -15.01 14.04
CA ALA A 282 -14.59 -16.30 13.36
C ALA A 282 -14.51 -16.16 11.82
N VAL A 283 -15.12 -15.11 11.25
CA VAL A 283 -15.10 -14.85 9.81
C VAL A 283 -13.71 -14.37 9.40
N ILE A 284 -13.10 -13.47 10.17
CA ILE A 284 -11.74 -12.99 9.95
C ILE A 284 -10.77 -14.17 10.02
N TRP A 285 -10.87 -15.00 11.07
CA TRP A 285 -10.01 -16.19 11.20
C TRP A 285 -10.11 -17.14 10.01
N LYS A 286 -11.35 -17.47 9.59
CA LYS A 286 -11.57 -18.35 8.44
C LYS A 286 -10.91 -17.81 7.17
N HIS A 287 -10.89 -16.50 6.99
CA HIS A 287 -10.22 -15.86 5.87
C HIS A 287 -8.69 -15.97 5.97
N LEU A 288 -8.11 -15.73 7.14
CA LEU A 288 -6.68 -15.88 7.41
C LEU A 288 -6.22 -17.32 7.19
N GLU A 289 -6.91 -18.28 7.81
CA GLU A 289 -6.64 -19.72 7.69
C GLU A 289 -6.69 -20.17 6.21
N TYR A 290 -7.68 -19.72 5.45
CA TYR A 290 -7.80 -20.01 4.03
C TYR A 290 -6.61 -19.45 3.22
N ASN A 291 -6.17 -18.23 3.48
CA ASN A 291 -5.07 -17.61 2.75
C ASN A 291 -3.72 -18.24 3.10
N ILE A 292 -3.48 -18.56 4.37
CA ILE A 292 -2.27 -19.30 4.79
C ILE A 292 -2.29 -20.71 4.20
N GLY A 293 -3.44 -21.40 4.22
CA GLY A 293 -3.60 -22.70 3.58
C GLY A 293 -3.30 -22.72 2.08
N LYS A 294 -3.60 -21.62 1.38
CA LYS A 294 -3.19 -21.45 -0.03
C LYS A 294 -1.67 -21.38 -0.20
N ASP A 295 -0.98 -20.69 0.72
CA ASP A 295 0.47 -20.57 0.66
C ASP A 295 1.14 -21.93 0.95
N LEU A 296 0.69 -22.65 1.98
CA LEU A 296 1.13 -24.01 2.25
C LEU A 296 0.87 -24.94 1.05
N GLY A 297 -0.31 -24.83 0.43
CA GLY A 297 -0.67 -25.64 -0.72
C GLY A 297 0.15 -25.40 -1.99
N ARG A 298 0.94 -24.31 -2.07
CA ARG A 298 1.90 -24.04 -3.15
C ARG A 298 3.35 -24.07 -2.68
N PHE A 299 3.59 -24.55 -1.46
CA PHE A 299 4.91 -24.72 -0.83
C PHE A 299 5.63 -23.41 -0.54
N ASP A 300 4.90 -22.29 -0.48
CA ASP A 300 5.41 -20.97 -0.12
C ASP A 300 5.39 -20.82 1.41
N TYR A 301 6.29 -21.54 2.07
CA TYR A 301 6.39 -21.56 3.53
C TYR A 301 6.85 -20.20 4.08
N GLY A 302 7.67 -19.47 3.34
CA GLY A 302 8.09 -18.12 3.72
C GLY A 302 6.91 -17.17 3.85
N ARG A 303 5.98 -17.20 2.88
CA ARG A 303 4.77 -16.39 2.93
C ARG A 303 3.84 -16.81 4.06
N ALA A 304 3.70 -18.09 4.32
CA ALA A 304 2.93 -18.59 5.45
C ALA A 304 3.54 -18.13 6.80
N ALA A 305 4.87 -18.17 6.93
CA ALA A 305 5.58 -17.74 8.12
C ALA A 305 5.34 -16.25 8.43
N VAL A 306 5.55 -15.38 7.44
CA VAL A 306 5.40 -13.93 7.67
C VAL A 306 3.95 -13.53 7.93
N LYS A 307 2.97 -14.23 7.35
CA LYS A 307 1.54 -14.00 7.69
C LYS A 307 1.21 -14.40 9.12
N LEU A 308 1.71 -15.53 9.58
CA LEU A 308 1.53 -15.96 10.99
C LEU A 308 2.16 -14.96 11.94
N GLU A 309 3.31 -14.39 11.58
CA GLU A 309 3.97 -13.37 12.37
C GLU A 309 3.17 -12.06 12.39
N GLY A 310 2.56 -11.68 11.26
CA GLY A 310 1.64 -10.54 11.21
C GLY A 310 0.43 -10.70 12.16
N ILE A 311 -0.10 -11.92 12.27
CA ILE A 311 -1.19 -12.22 13.23
C ILE A 311 -0.68 -12.12 14.68
N ARG A 312 0.54 -12.64 14.98
CA ARG A 312 1.14 -12.55 16.32
C ARG A 312 1.31 -11.11 16.76
N ASP A 313 1.84 -10.26 15.87
CA ASP A 313 2.07 -8.85 16.19
C ASP A 313 0.77 -8.07 16.34
N PHE A 314 -0.27 -8.38 15.56
CA PHE A 314 -1.60 -7.85 15.82
C PHE A 314 -2.11 -8.21 17.22
N LEU A 315 -1.97 -9.49 17.62
CA LEU A 315 -2.40 -9.95 18.95
C LEU A 315 -1.55 -9.38 20.10
N ARG A 316 -0.28 -9.03 19.86
CA ARG A 316 0.60 -8.35 20.81
C ARG A 316 0.15 -6.91 21.06
N GLY A 317 -0.50 -6.26 20.10
CA GLY A 317 -0.97 -4.89 20.21
C GLY A 317 0.04 -3.86 19.73
N ALA A 318 -0.16 -2.60 20.16
CA ALA A 318 0.56 -1.43 19.65
C ALA A 318 2.07 -1.45 19.91
N GLU A 319 2.54 -2.16 20.93
CA GLU A 319 3.97 -2.34 21.22
C GLU A 319 4.74 -3.03 20.06
N SER A 320 4.02 -3.73 19.18
CA SER A 320 4.61 -4.32 17.97
C SER A 320 5.05 -3.31 16.92
N LEU A 321 4.79 -2.02 17.13
CA LEU A 321 5.15 -0.92 16.23
C LEU A 321 6.42 -0.16 16.66
N ASP A 322 6.94 -0.39 17.86
CA ASP A 322 7.97 0.45 18.47
C ASP A 322 9.34 0.38 17.76
N GLU A 323 9.65 -0.70 17.05
CA GLU A 323 10.95 -0.92 16.37
C GLU A 323 10.79 -1.28 14.89
N CYS A 324 10.17 -0.41 14.11
CA CYS A 324 9.78 -0.68 12.71
C CYS A 324 10.93 -1.19 11.83
N GLU A 325 12.11 -0.57 11.89
CA GLU A 325 13.24 -0.94 11.03
C GLU A 325 13.88 -2.28 11.44
N ALA A 326 14.08 -2.50 12.75
CA ALA A 326 14.57 -3.78 13.28
C ALA A 326 13.59 -4.89 12.92
N ARG A 327 12.30 -4.64 13.11
CA ARG A 327 11.24 -5.59 12.77
C ARG A 327 11.20 -5.91 11.28
N HIS A 328 11.43 -4.93 10.41
CA HIS A 328 11.52 -5.16 8.97
C HIS A 328 12.67 -6.11 8.62
N ARG A 329 13.85 -5.93 9.22
CA ARG A 329 14.99 -6.84 9.03
C ARG A 329 14.65 -8.27 9.48
N GLU A 330 14.01 -8.43 10.64
CA GLU A 330 13.57 -9.74 11.14
C GLU A 330 12.59 -10.43 10.20
N ILE A 331 11.58 -9.72 9.72
CA ILE A 331 10.58 -10.26 8.80
C ILE A 331 11.21 -10.67 7.46
N THR A 332 12.14 -9.88 6.95
CA THR A 332 12.88 -10.20 5.73
C THR A 332 13.72 -11.47 5.92
N ALA A 333 14.42 -11.58 7.06
CA ALA A 333 15.20 -12.77 7.42
C ALA A 333 14.31 -14.01 7.63
N LEU A 334 13.17 -13.84 8.29
CA LEU A 334 12.19 -14.92 8.48
C LEU A 334 11.68 -15.46 7.14
N TYR A 335 11.33 -14.56 6.21
CA TYR A 335 10.94 -14.98 4.87
C TYR A 335 12.06 -15.75 4.18
N ALA A 336 13.28 -15.22 4.19
CA ALA A 336 14.44 -15.84 3.57
C ALA A 336 14.78 -17.23 4.15
N ALA A 337 14.61 -17.42 5.45
CA ALA A 337 14.85 -18.70 6.12
C ALA A 337 13.91 -19.83 5.68
N HIS A 338 12.73 -19.49 5.18
CA HIS A 338 11.73 -20.45 4.70
C HIS A 338 11.58 -20.49 3.18
N SER A 339 12.30 -19.63 2.46
CA SER A 339 12.30 -19.58 0.99
C SER A 339 13.55 -20.29 0.47
N LEU A 340 13.39 -21.16 -0.49
CA LEU A 340 14.52 -21.75 -1.22
C LEU A 340 14.99 -20.71 -2.26
N GLN A 341 16.03 -19.96 -1.93
CA GLN A 341 16.44 -18.78 -2.72
C GLN A 341 17.27 -19.10 -3.96
N ASN A 342 17.87 -20.28 -4.08
CA ASN A 342 18.70 -20.60 -5.26
C ASN A 342 18.44 -22.02 -5.71
N VAL A 343 17.94 -22.14 -6.94
CA VAL A 343 17.99 -23.40 -7.68
C VAL A 343 19.39 -23.50 -8.27
N PRO A 344 20.15 -24.56 -8.01
CA PRO A 344 21.31 -24.86 -8.82
C PRO A 344 20.87 -24.97 -10.29
N ASP A 345 21.61 -24.35 -11.21
CA ASP A 345 21.25 -24.31 -12.63
C ASP A 345 21.06 -25.70 -13.25
N ASP A 346 21.72 -26.71 -12.71
CA ASP A 346 21.60 -28.13 -13.11
C ASP A 346 20.28 -28.79 -12.65
N GLU A 347 19.70 -28.39 -11.50
CA GLU A 347 18.35 -28.83 -11.11
C GLU A 347 17.25 -28.12 -11.92
N ALA A 348 17.41 -26.84 -12.21
CA ALA A 348 16.48 -26.06 -13.03
C ALA A 348 16.38 -26.63 -14.47
N THR A 349 17.45 -27.19 -14.99
CA THR A 349 17.51 -27.75 -16.35
C THR A 349 16.84 -29.14 -16.44
N ARG A 350 16.74 -29.88 -15.34
CA ARG A 350 16.10 -31.22 -15.29
C ARG A 350 14.57 -31.18 -15.18
N VAL A 351 14.01 -30.01 -14.94
CA VAL A 351 12.59 -29.85 -14.58
C VAL A 351 11.84 -29.16 -15.71
N MET A 352 11.60 -29.85 -16.83
CA MET A 352 10.74 -29.33 -17.90
C MET A 352 9.53 -30.23 -18.13
N ILE A 353 8.44 -29.97 -17.40
CA ILE A 353 7.10 -30.14 -17.97
C ILE A 353 6.56 -28.74 -18.11
N ASP A 354 6.66 -28.22 -19.32
CA ASP A 354 6.15 -26.90 -19.67
C ASP A 354 4.62 -26.96 -19.72
N LEU A 355 3.97 -26.43 -18.69
CA LEU A 355 2.52 -26.25 -18.68
C LEU A 355 2.22 -24.84 -19.21
N GLU A 356 2.34 -24.64 -20.53
CA GLU A 356 1.98 -23.37 -21.19
C GLU A 356 0.53 -22.93 -20.91
N ARG A 357 -0.33 -23.84 -20.46
CA ARG A 357 -1.71 -23.55 -20.06
C ARG A 357 -2.08 -24.30 -18.79
N PRO A 358 -2.66 -23.61 -17.79
CA PRO A 358 -3.16 -24.32 -16.61
C PRO A 358 -4.21 -25.34 -17.04
N PRO A 359 -4.11 -26.61 -16.59
CA PRO A 359 -5.05 -27.63 -16.98
C PRO A 359 -6.47 -27.25 -16.57
N ARG A 360 -7.40 -27.22 -17.51
CA ARG A 360 -8.82 -27.05 -17.23
C ARG A 360 -9.34 -28.35 -16.64
N PHE A 361 -9.44 -28.42 -15.33
CA PHE A 361 -10.04 -29.55 -14.65
C PHE A 361 -11.56 -29.56 -14.82
N SER A 362 -12.11 -30.71 -15.22
CA SER A 362 -13.55 -30.96 -15.13
C SER A 362 -14.02 -30.94 -13.68
N LEU A 363 -15.32 -30.77 -13.43
CA LEU A 363 -15.87 -30.78 -12.07
C LEU A 363 -15.49 -32.06 -11.29
N ALA A 364 -15.53 -33.22 -11.97
CA ALA A 364 -15.08 -34.50 -11.43
C ALA A 364 -13.57 -34.50 -11.10
N GLY A 365 -12.73 -33.87 -11.94
CA GLY A 365 -11.30 -33.71 -11.68
C GLY A 365 -11.01 -32.79 -10.48
N ARG A 366 -11.85 -31.77 -10.26
CA ARG A 366 -11.76 -30.90 -9.07
C ARG A 366 -12.12 -31.65 -7.79
N LEU A 367 -13.20 -32.41 -7.79
CA LEU A 367 -13.63 -33.23 -6.64
C LEU A 367 -12.58 -34.31 -6.32
N LYS A 368 -12.07 -35.01 -7.33
CA LYS A 368 -10.97 -35.98 -7.19
C LYS A 368 -9.71 -35.31 -6.62
N SER A 369 -9.35 -34.11 -7.08
CA SER A 369 -8.20 -33.35 -6.54
C SER A 369 -8.39 -32.95 -5.08
N ILE A 370 -9.62 -32.60 -4.65
CA ILE A 370 -9.93 -32.26 -3.24
C ILE A 370 -9.84 -33.52 -2.38
N ALA A 371 -10.45 -34.64 -2.78
CA ALA A 371 -10.37 -35.89 -2.06
C ALA A 371 -8.94 -36.44 -1.92
N LEU A 372 -8.16 -36.34 -3.01
CA LEU A 372 -6.76 -36.77 -3.02
C LEU A 372 -5.85 -35.82 -2.19
N LYS A 373 -6.18 -34.53 -2.06
CA LYS A 373 -5.46 -33.61 -1.16
C LYS A 373 -5.68 -33.95 0.31
N ALA A 374 -6.87 -34.39 0.68
CA ALA A 374 -7.14 -34.91 2.04
C ALA A 374 -6.35 -36.18 2.36
N LEU A 375 -6.01 -36.98 1.35
CA LEU A 375 -5.21 -38.20 1.45
C LEU A 375 -3.70 -37.96 1.23
N ARG A 376 -3.27 -36.73 1.05
CA ARG A 376 -1.89 -36.34 0.74
C ARG A 376 -0.82 -36.95 1.68
N PRO A 377 -1.05 -37.01 3.02
CA PRO A 377 -0.09 -37.64 3.93
C PRO A 377 0.18 -39.13 3.63
N LEU A 378 -0.80 -39.82 3.06
CA LEU A 378 -0.69 -41.24 2.72
C LEU A 378 -0.13 -41.51 1.31
N SER A 379 -0.28 -40.55 0.41
CA SER A 379 0.10 -40.68 -1.01
C SER A 379 1.57 -40.37 -1.30
N CYS A 380 2.27 -39.72 -0.38
CA CYS A 380 3.71 -39.44 -0.52
C CYS A 380 4.58 -40.70 -0.62
N ILE A 381 4.04 -41.86 -0.28
CA ILE A 381 4.76 -43.14 -0.24
C ILE A 381 4.80 -43.82 -1.63
N TRP A 382 3.89 -43.46 -2.55
CA TRP A 382 3.64 -44.26 -3.78
C TRP A 382 3.73 -43.48 -5.10
N ALA A 383 4.06 -42.20 -5.10
CA ALA A 383 4.02 -41.39 -6.31
C ALA A 383 5.42 -41.05 -6.84
N SER A 384 5.62 -41.21 -8.16
CA SER A 384 6.80 -40.68 -8.84
C SER A 384 6.90 -39.14 -8.62
N GLU A 385 8.09 -38.65 -8.29
CA GLU A 385 8.35 -37.24 -8.08
C GLU A 385 8.05 -36.44 -9.35
N LYS A 386 7.13 -35.51 -9.28
CA LYS A 386 6.83 -34.56 -10.35
C LYS A 386 7.35 -33.17 -10.00
N HIS A 387 8.09 -32.64 -10.94
CA HIS A 387 8.56 -31.27 -10.91
C HIS A 387 7.77 -30.48 -11.96
N VAL A 388 7.33 -29.27 -11.64
CA VAL A 388 6.43 -28.49 -12.49
C VAL A 388 7.03 -27.11 -12.72
N ALA A 389 7.16 -26.70 -13.97
CA ALA A 389 7.45 -25.33 -14.34
C ALA A 389 6.13 -24.57 -14.63
N LEU A 390 5.99 -23.39 -14.06
CA LEU A 390 4.84 -22.52 -14.27
C LEU A 390 5.32 -21.12 -14.66
N HIS A 391 4.63 -20.52 -15.61
CA HIS A 391 4.85 -19.15 -16.05
C HIS A 391 3.64 -18.29 -15.75
N GLY A 392 3.82 -17.06 -15.30
CA GLY A 392 2.71 -16.15 -15.06
C GLY A 392 2.99 -15.07 -14.02
N LYS A 393 1.97 -14.28 -13.72
CA LYS A 393 2.02 -13.27 -12.64
C LYS A 393 1.89 -13.90 -11.25
N VAL A 394 1.03 -14.90 -11.13
CA VAL A 394 0.78 -15.66 -9.90
C VAL A 394 0.42 -17.10 -10.23
N PHE A 395 0.69 -18.02 -9.30
CA PHE A 395 0.18 -19.37 -9.36
C PHE A 395 -0.53 -19.77 -8.07
N THR A 396 -1.40 -20.75 -8.14
CA THR A 396 -2.12 -21.30 -6.99
C THR A 396 -1.96 -22.81 -6.93
N SER A 397 -2.21 -23.42 -5.76
CA SER A 397 -2.19 -24.87 -5.60
C SER A 397 -3.18 -25.62 -6.52
N LYS A 398 -4.16 -24.91 -7.10
CA LYS A 398 -5.08 -25.49 -8.10
C LYS A 398 -4.40 -25.82 -9.44
N HIS A 399 -3.28 -25.15 -9.72
CA HIS A 399 -2.48 -25.38 -10.92
C HIS A 399 -1.48 -26.53 -10.75
N LEU A 400 -1.36 -27.10 -9.54
CA LEU A 400 -0.41 -28.15 -9.26
C LEU A 400 -1.04 -29.53 -9.36
N PRO A 401 -0.43 -30.47 -10.12
CA PRO A 401 -0.77 -31.88 -10.05
C PRO A 401 -0.68 -32.44 -8.64
N PHE A 402 -1.44 -33.50 -8.37
CA PHE A 402 -1.57 -34.08 -7.02
C PHE A 402 -0.22 -34.49 -6.39
N ASN A 403 0.69 -35.03 -7.16
CA ASN A 403 1.99 -35.56 -6.71
C ASN A 403 3.17 -34.61 -6.99
N THR A 404 2.90 -33.29 -7.07
CA THR A 404 3.95 -32.29 -7.27
C THR A 404 4.88 -32.25 -6.07
N ARG A 405 6.17 -32.36 -6.31
CA ARG A 405 7.25 -32.25 -5.31
C ARG A 405 7.90 -30.88 -5.29
N SER A 406 8.04 -30.27 -6.46
CA SER A 406 8.58 -28.93 -6.56
C SER A 406 7.95 -28.16 -7.71
N VAL A 407 8.04 -26.84 -7.61
CA VAL A 407 7.54 -25.88 -8.61
C VAL A 407 8.64 -24.89 -8.93
N LEU A 408 9.00 -24.79 -10.18
CA LEU A 408 9.76 -23.66 -10.71
C LEU A 408 8.78 -22.63 -11.25
N PHE A 409 8.64 -21.52 -10.58
CA PHE A 409 7.76 -20.43 -10.99
C PHE A 409 8.56 -19.33 -11.67
N CYS A 410 8.30 -19.13 -12.97
CA CYS A 410 8.86 -18.03 -13.74
C CYS A 410 7.88 -16.87 -13.71
N HIS A 411 8.19 -15.84 -12.93
CA HIS A 411 7.38 -14.65 -12.83
C HIS A 411 7.54 -13.80 -14.07
N THR A 412 6.52 -13.75 -14.92
CA THR A 412 6.62 -13.13 -16.26
C THR A 412 6.90 -11.63 -16.24
N PRO A 413 6.34 -10.80 -15.32
CA PRO A 413 6.64 -9.38 -15.31
C PRO A 413 8.10 -9.05 -14.95
N SER A 414 8.71 -9.77 -14.00
CA SER A 414 10.09 -9.48 -13.56
C SER A 414 11.14 -10.34 -14.23
N GLY A 415 10.75 -11.37 -14.97
CA GLY A 415 11.67 -12.40 -15.52
C GLY A 415 12.35 -13.27 -14.45
N LYS A 416 12.09 -13.04 -13.16
CA LYS A 416 12.72 -13.77 -12.06
C LYS A 416 12.13 -15.18 -11.91
N LYS A 417 12.97 -16.12 -11.51
CA LYS A 417 12.59 -17.51 -11.23
C LYS A 417 12.57 -17.74 -9.73
N TYR A 418 11.52 -18.43 -9.25
CA TYR A 418 11.33 -18.80 -7.85
C TYR A 418 11.12 -20.31 -7.77
N PHE A 419 11.77 -20.93 -6.80
CA PHE A 419 11.67 -22.37 -6.61
C PHE A 419 10.95 -22.69 -5.31
N PHE A 420 9.97 -23.57 -5.36
CA PHE A 420 9.19 -24.03 -4.23
C PHE A 420 9.25 -25.54 -4.16
N ARG A 421 9.58 -26.08 -2.99
CA ARG A 421 9.68 -27.52 -2.77
C ARG A 421 8.77 -27.96 -1.63
N HIS A 422 8.05 -29.05 -1.84
CA HIS A 422 7.28 -29.67 -0.78
C HIS A 422 8.21 -30.24 0.29
N SER A 423 7.93 -29.90 1.55
CA SER A 423 8.58 -30.44 2.74
C SER A 423 7.51 -30.89 3.71
N ALA A 424 7.42 -32.21 3.94
CA ALA A 424 6.45 -32.77 4.87
C ALA A 424 6.66 -32.26 6.32
N ASP A 425 7.91 -32.04 6.71
CA ASP A 425 8.26 -31.53 8.04
C ASP A 425 7.82 -30.06 8.21
N GLN A 426 8.09 -29.22 7.20
CA GLN A 426 7.61 -27.84 7.23
C GLN A 426 6.08 -27.79 7.22
N GLU A 427 5.43 -28.53 6.33
CA GLU A 427 3.96 -28.58 6.27
C GLU A 427 3.36 -28.99 7.62
N LYS A 428 3.87 -30.06 8.24
CA LYS A 428 3.44 -30.53 9.57
C LYS A 428 3.67 -29.46 10.65
N ARG A 429 4.82 -28.80 10.62
CA ARG A 429 5.15 -27.70 11.54
C ARG A 429 4.15 -26.55 11.40
N PHE A 430 3.93 -26.06 10.17
CA PHE A 430 3.01 -24.93 9.94
C PHE A 430 1.56 -25.28 10.26
N LEU A 431 1.09 -26.50 10.00
CA LEU A 431 -0.24 -26.93 10.41
C LEU A 431 -0.40 -26.94 11.93
N LYS A 432 0.63 -27.35 12.67
CA LYS A 432 0.66 -27.27 14.13
C LYS A 432 0.65 -25.81 14.60
N GLU A 433 1.47 -24.95 14.03
CA GLU A 433 1.50 -23.51 14.34
C GLU A 433 0.16 -22.83 14.04
N LEU A 434 -0.46 -23.14 12.91
CA LEU A 434 -1.77 -22.61 12.55
C LEU A 434 -2.86 -23.03 13.55
N SER A 435 -2.81 -24.28 14.01
CA SER A 435 -3.71 -24.78 15.07
C SER A 435 -3.49 -24.08 16.42
N GLN A 436 -2.23 -23.78 16.77
CA GLN A 436 -1.90 -23.01 17.98
C GLN A 436 -2.35 -21.56 17.85
N MET A 437 -2.08 -20.94 16.71
CA MET A 437 -2.51 -19.56 16.39
C MET A 437 -4.02 -19.41 16.47
N ARG A 438 -4.78 -20.41 16.01
CA ARG A 438 -6.25 -20.40 16.11
C ARG A 438 -6.74 -20.31 17.56
N ARG A 439 -6.07 -20.97 18.50
CA ARG A 439 -6.40 -20.86 19.93
C ARG A 439 -6.05 -19.47 20.45
N GLN A 440 -4.79 -19.02 20.19
CA GLN A 440 -4.36 -17.68 20.57
C GLN A 440 -5.28 -16.58 20.01
N TRP A 441 -5.74 -16.74 18.78
CA TRP A 441 -6.70 -15.85 18.15
C TRP A 441 -8.05 -15.84 18.88
N ALA A 442 -8.59 -17.02 19.20
CA ALA A 442 -9.88 -17.13 19.90
C ALA A 442 -9.82 -16.49 21.29
N ASP A 443 -8.70 -16.66 22.00
CA ASP A 443 -8.53 -16.15 23.36
C ASP A 443 -8.15 -14.66 23.37
N GLY A 444 -7.37 -14.16 22.38
CA GLY A 444 -6.74 -12.85 22.40
C GLY A 444 -7.37 -11.78 21.51
N PHE A 445 -8.16 -12.15 20.50
CA PHE A 445 -8.64 -11.20 19.49
C PHE A 445 -9.40 -10.01 20.09
N GLY A 446 -10.38 -10.25 20.97
CA GLY A 446 -11.18 -9.16 21.55
C GLY A 446 -10.36 -8.20 22.41
N THR A 447 -9.36 -8.72 23.13
CA THR A 447 -8.42 -7.90 23.90
C THR A 447 -7.54 -7.05 22.97
N ALA A 448 -6.99 -7.67 21.92
CA ALA A 448 -6.17 -6.98 20.93
C ALA A 448 -6.96 -5.90 20.18
N GLU A 449 -8.17 -6.22 19.71
CA GLU A 449 -9.07 -5.29 19.03
C GLU A 449 -9.30 -4.02 19.89
N LYS A 450 -9.64 -4.22 21.18
CA LYS A 450 -9.85 -3.12 22.11
C LYS A 450 -8.57 -2.31 22.35
N ALA A 451 -7.44 -3.00 22.55
CA ALA A 451 -6.14 -2.35 22.75
C ALA A 451 -5.72 -1.49 21.55
N TRP A 452 -5.96 -1.95 20.31
CA TRP A 452 -5.71 -1.16 19.12
C TRP A 452 -6.60 0.07 19.05
N GLN A 453 -7.90 -0.03 19.35
CA GLN A 453 -8.82 1.11 19.40
C GLN A 453 -8.39 2.16 20.41
N GLU A 454 -7.95 1.73 21.59
CA GLU A 454 -7.46 2.61 22.66
C GLU A 454 -6.11 3.25 22.32
N ALA A 455 -5.28 2.59 21.52
CA ALA A 455 -3.95 3.08 21.14
C ALA A 455 -3.98 4.12 20.02
N VAL A 456 -4.98 4.10 19.12
CA VAL A 456 -5.03 5.00 17.95
C VAL A 456 -4.84 6.46 18.31
N PRO A 457 -5.53 7.07 19.31
CA PRO A 457 -5.37 8.49 19.62
C PRO A 457 -3.93 8.85 20.01
N ARG A 458 -3.24 7.98 20.73
CA ARG A 458 -1.82 8.17 21.09
C ARG A 458 -0.92 8.01 19.87
N LEU A 459 -1.06 6.90 19.13
CA LEU A 459 -0.20 6.57 17.99
C LEU A 459 -0.30 7.60 16.84
N THR A 460 -1.41 8.30 16.74
CA THR A 460 -1.67 9.29 15.69
C THR A 460 -1.47 10.73 16.20
N SER A 461 -1.03 10.90 17.44
CA SER A 461 -0.76 12.21 18.02
C SER A 461 0.52 12.83 17.46
N PHE A 462 0.57 14.14 17.48
CA PHE A 462 1.74 14.90 17.08
C PHE A 462 2.93 14.59 17.99
N ASP A 463 2.71 14.52 19.31
CA ASP A 463 3.73 14.23 20.31
C ASP A 463 4.38 12.85 20.12
N HIS A 464 3.59 11.84 19.76
CA HIS A 464 4.13 10.50 19.50
C HIS A 464 5.08 10.49 18.30
N TRP A 465 4.67 11.14 17.21
CA TRP A 465 5.51 11.25 16.03
C TRP A 465 6.73 12.12 16.23
N GLU A 466 6.61 13.18 17.01
CA GLU A 466 7.76 14.01 17.40
C GLU A 466 8.83 13.19 18.14
N GLN A 467 8.42 12.31 19.07
CA GLN A 467 9.33 11.39 19.77
C GLN A 467 10.02 10.42 18.80
N ILE A 468 9.28 9.84 17.84
CA ILE A 468 9.85 8.96 16.81
C ILE A 468 10.90 9.73 16.01
N PHE A 469 10.56 10.91 15.49
CA PHE A 469 11.48 11.68 14.65
C PHE A 469 12.70 12.18 15.45
N ALA A 470 12.52 12.63 16.68
CA ALA A 470 13.62 13.06 17.55
C ALA A 470 14.60 11.89 17.83
N SER A 471 14.11 10.69 18.06
CA SER A 471 14.95 9.50 18.28
C SER A 471 15.80 9.15 17.06
N LEU A 472 15.23 9.29 15.84
CA LEU A 472 15.95 9.06 14.58
C LEU A 472 16.99 10.12 14.31
N ASP A 473 16.62 11.40 14.46
CA ASP A 473 17.52 12.52 14.24
C ASP A 473 18.73 12.48 15.22
N ALA A 474 18.53 11.96 16.45
CA ALA A 474 19.59 11.74 17.41
C ALA A 474 20.54 10.59 17.01
N SER A 475 19.99 9.49 16.49
CA SER A 475 20.76 8.33 16.05
C SER A 475 21.63 8.61 14.81
N GLN A 476 21.19 9.51 13.93
CA GLN A 476 21.96 9.94 12.75
C GLN A 476 23.14 10.87 13.09
N LYS A 477 23.02 11.67 14.16
CA LYS A 477 24.09 12.57 14.60
C LYS A 477 25.18 11.86 15.42
N GLY A 478 24.94 10.63 15.87
CA GLY A 478 25.85 9.82 16.66
C GLY A 478 26.70 8.84 15.83
N ASN A 479 26.42 8.67 14.57
CA ASN A 479 27.19 7.89 13.60
C ASN A 479 27.99 8.80 12.66
#